data_f2f691575937f9fccfdcc4bc0ac45a07
#
_entry.id   f2f691575937f9fccfdcc4bc0ac45a07
#
_cell.length_a   1.000
_cell.length_b   1.000
_cell.length_c   1.000
_cell.angle_alpha   90.00
_cell.angle_beta   90.00
_cell.angle_gamma   90.00
#
_symmetry.space_group_name_H-M   'P 1'
#
loop_
_entity.id
_entity.type
_entity.pdbx_description
1 polymer ?
#
loop_
_entity_poly.entity_id
_entity_poly.type
_entity_poly.pdbx_seq_one_letter_code
_entity_poly.pdbx_strand_id
1 'polypeptide(L)'
;MKKTLRSGNRPFKVVAYIVCIILTVLSLMPFVIMVINSTRSTHEIQQHAISLIPSTHLFDNFSVYDGKTFNAWRGFLNSIIISSSSTVLVVYFSALTAYALVAYRWKLRGAFFTMILCVMMIPSQVTSIGFYQFMYQVGWTNSFLPLIIPGIAAPATVFFMRQFMLASLPLELLDSARIDGSGEFHTFNTIAMPIMKPAMATQAIFTFVQKWNELFMPSILLTDNEKYTMPIMVSLLRGDIYKVEHGAIYLGITLSVLPLFIVYFALSKYIIAGVALGGVKG
;
A
#
# COMPACT_ATOMS: atom_id res chain seq x y z
N MET A 1 0.55 44.96 -1.77
CA MET A 1 1.47 44.80 -2.91
C MET A 1 1.25 43.42 -3.53
N LYS A 2 0.54 43.36 -4.68
CA LYS A 2 0.37 42.13 -5.46
C LYS A 2 1.69 41.81 -6.16
N LYS A 3 2.44 40.78 -5.72
CA LYS A 3 3.55 40.24 -6.50
C LYS A 3 2.96 39.59 -7.75
N THR A 4 3.12 40.25 -8.89
CA THR A 4 2.89 39.71 -10.22
C THR A 4 3.73 38.46 -10.38
N LEU A 5 3.07 37.29 -10.44
CA LEU A 5 3.69 36.04 -10.85
C LEU A 5 4.30 36.28 -12.25
N ARG A 6 5.63 36.34 -12.31
CA ARG A 6 6.40 36.44 -13.57
C ARG A 6 5.87 35.38 -14.53
N SER A 7 5.32 35.82 -15.65
CA SER A 7 5.00 34.99 -16.81
C SER A 7 6.28 34.23 -17.20
N GLY A 8 6.40 32.97 -16.72
CA GLY A 8 7.49 32.10 -17.13
C GLY A 8 7.51 32.00 -18.66
N ASN A 9 8.69 32.13 -19.25
CA ASN A 9 8.90 32.10 -20.70
C ASN A 9 8.04 31.03 -21.37
N ARG A 10 7.17 31.42 -22.30
CA ARG A 10 6.29 30.48 -23.04
C ARG A 10 7.04 29.27 -23.59
N PRO A 11 8.25 29.38 -24.16
CA PRO A 11 9.03 28.25 -24.64
C PRO A 11 9.40 27.26 -23.52
N PHE A 12 9.74 27.73 -22.32
CA PHE A 12 10.05 26.84 -21.18
C PHE A 12 8.81 26.01 -20.76
N LYS A 13 7.62 26.61 -20.75
CA LYS A 13 6.38 25.88 -20.45
C LYS A 13 6.09 24.81 -21.50
N VAL A 14 6.27 25.12 -22.79
CA VAL A 14 6.07 24.17 -23.89
C VAL A 14 7.04 22.99 -23.74
N VAL A 15 8.32 23.26 -23.51
CA VAL A 15 9.31 22.19 -23.28
C VAL A 15 8.95 21.35 -22.08
N ALA A 16 8.56 21.97 -20.96
CA ALA A 16 8.13 21.24 -19.77
C ALA A 16 6.93 20.33 -20.05
N TYR A 17 5.91 20.81 -20.79
CA TYR A 17 4.76 19.97 -21.17
C TYR A 17 5.18 18.80 -22.08
N ILE A 18 6.03 19.02 -23.07
CA ILE A 18 6.54 17.95 -23.94
C ILE A 18 7.26 16.89 -23.11
N VAL A 19 8.17 17.30 -22.23
CA VAL A 19 8.89 16.38 -21.34
C VAL A 19 7.91 15.60 -20.45
N CYS A 20 6.93 16.27 -19.83
CA CYS A 20 5.93 15.61 -19.02
C CYS A 20 5.09 14.61 -19.81
N ILE A 21 4.69 14.94 -21.05
CA ILE A 21 3.94 14.02 -21.92
C ILE A 21 4.77 12.79 -22.27
N ILE A 22 6.03 12.99 -22.68
CA ILE A 22 6.95 11.87 -22.99
C ILE A 22 7.13 10.97 -21.78
N LEU A 23 7.39 11.54 -20.60
CA LEU A 23 7.53 10.77 -19.37
C LEU A 23 6.24 10.02 -19.01
N THR A 24 5.08 10.63 -19.22
CA THR A 24 3.78 9.99 -18.99
C THR A 24 3.57 8.80 -19.91
N VAL A 25 3.84 8.96 -21.22
CA VAL A 25 3.73 7.86 -22.20
C VAL A 25 4.68 6.73 -21.85
N LEU A 26 5.94 7.03 -21.55
CA LEU A 26 6.93 6.02 -21.15
C LEU A 26 6.53 5.28 -19.87
N SER A 27 5.97 6.00 -18.89
CA SER A 27 5.51 5.39 -17.62
C SER A 27 4.26 4.53 -17.78
N LEU A 28 3.36 4.86 -18.72
CA LEU A 28 2.15 4.09 -18.98
C LEU A 28 2.39 2.89 -19.91
N MET A 29 3.43 2.94 -20.74
CA MET A 29 3.72 1.92 -21.75
C MET A 29 3.82 0.49 -21.16
N PRO A 30 4.50 0.23 -20.02
CA PRO A 30 4.55 -1.11 -19.44
C PRO A 30 3.16 -1.66 -19.07
N PHE A 31 2.27 -0.80 -18.56
CA PHE A 31 0.90 -1.20 -18.21
C PHE A 31 0.07 -1.52 -19.45
N VAL A 32 0.22 -0.74 -20.52
CA VAL A 32 -0.44 -1.02 -21.80
C VAL A 32 0.02 -2.35 -22.38
N ILE A 33 1.34 -2.58 -22.40
CA ILE A 33 1.92 -3.87 -22.87
C ILE A 33 1.42 -5.03 -22.02
N MET A 34 1.37 -4.88 -20.70
CA MET A 34 0.87 -5.88 -19.77
C MET A 34 -0.59 -6.26 -20.08
N VAL A 35 -1.47 -5.26 -20.26
CA VAL A 35 -2.88 -5.49 -20.60
C VAL A 35 -3.02 -6.16 -21.99
N ILE A 36 -2.26 -5.72 -22.98
CA ILE A 36 -2.29 -6.32 -24.31
C ILE A 36 -1.78 -7.77 -24.26
N ASN A 37 -0.66 -8.03 -23.57
CA ASN A 37 -0.12 -9.38 -23.45
C ASN A 37 -1.04 -10.34 -22.68
N SER A 38 -1.91 -9.83 -21.79
CA SER A 38 -2.94 -10.65 -21.13
C SER A 38 -3.96 -11.25 -22.11
N THR A 39 -4.10 -10.67 -23.32
CA THR A 39 -4.99 -11.16 -24.38
C THR A 39 -4.29 -12.05 -25.39
N ARG A 40 -2.97 -12.26 -25.27
CA ARG A 40 -2.13 -12.97 -26.26
C ARG A 40 -1.74 -14.35 -25.77
N SER A 41 -1.49 -15.27 -26.71
CA SER A 41 -0.96 -16.60 -26.40
C SER A 41 0.51 -16.50 -25.97
N THR A 42 0.97 -17.52 -25.23
CA THR A 42 2.38 -17.64 -24.84
C THR A 42 3.32 -17.61 -26.06
N HIS A 43 2.95 -18.25 -27.16
CA HIS A 43 3.74 -18.29 -28.41
C HIS A 43 3.87 -16.89 -29.05
N GLU A 44 2.77 -16.12 -29.14
CA GLU A 44 2.79 -14.76 -29.67
C GLU A 44 3.65 -13.80 -28.82
N ILE A 45 3.62 -13.99 -27.49
CA ILE A 45 4.44 -13.18 -26.56
C ILE A 45 5.92 -13.52 -26.70
N GLN A 46 6.26 -14.80 -26.90
CA GLN A 46 7.65 -15.22 -27.10
C GLN A 46 8.22 -14.70 -28.41
N GLN A 47 7.40 -14.63 -29.47
CA GLN A 47 7.84 -14.06 -30.76
C GLN A 47 8.01 -12.54 -30.70
N HIS A 48 7.07 -11.84 -30.08
CA HIS A 48 7.04 -10.37 -29.98
C HIS A 48 6.55 -9.93 -28.61
N ALA A 49 7.46 -9.85 -27.63
CA ALA A 49 7.11 -9.46 -26.24
C ALA A 49 6.53 -8.04 -26.14
N ILE A 50 6.96 -7.13 -27.03
CA ILE A 50 6.46 -5.76 -27.11
C ILE A 50 5.54 -5.67 -28.32
N SER A 51 4.23 -5.63 -28.09
CA SER A 51 3.21 -5.46 -29.12
C SER A 51 2.11 -4.55 -28.60
N LEU A 52 1.58 -3.71 -29.48
CA LEU A 52 0.39 -2.90 -29.22
C LEU A 52 -0.89 -3.51 -29.84
N ILE A 53 -0.79 -4.71 -30.40
CA ILE A 53 -1.91 -5.40 -31.05
C ILE A 53 -2.43 -6.47 -30.08
N PRO A 54 -3.67 -6.39 -29.60
CA PRO A 54 -4.30 -7.41 -28.78
C PRO A 54 -4.62 -8.66 -29.60
N SER A 55 -4.85 -9.80 -28.94
CA SER A 55 -5.26 -11.07 -29.52
C SER A 55 -6.55 -11.59 -28.85
N THR A 56 -6.99 -12.79 -29.18
CA THR A 56 -8.27 -13.38 -28.76
C THR A 56 -8.13 -14.39 -27.60
N HIS A 57 -6.94 -14.57 -27.05
CA HIS A 57 -6.64 -15.62 -26.06
C HIS A 57 -6.94 -15.22 -24.59
N LEU A 58 -7.70 -14.15 -24.35
CA LEU A 58 -8.00 -13.70 -22.99
C LEU A 58 -8.69 -14.77 -22.14
N PHE A 59 -9.69 -15.46 -22.73
CA PHE A 59 -10.44 -16.51 -22.01
C PHE A 59 -9.61 -17.78 -21.79
N ASP A 60 -8.75 -18.12 -22.74
CA ASP A 60 -7.81 -19.25 -22.61
C ASP A 60 -6.84 -18.97 -21.46
N ASN A 61 -6.26 -17.77 -21.42
CA ASN A 61 -5.37 -17.33 -20.35
C ASN A 61 -6.08 -17.29 -18.98
N PHE A 62 -7.37 -16.91 -18.96
CA PHE A 62 -8.15 -16.93 -17.73
C PHE A 62 -8.41 -18.37 -17.26
N SER A 63 -8.70 -19.30 -18.16
CA SER A 63 -8.91 -20.70 -17.80
C SER A 63 -7.64 -21.38 -17.24
N VAL A 64 -6.47 -20.94 -17.69
CA VAL A 64 -5.18 -21.36 -17.14
C VAL A 64 -4.94 -20.72 -15.76
N TYR A 65 -5.23 -19.43 -15.62
CA TYR A 65 -5.06 -18.69 -14.37
C TYR A 65 -6.04 -19.15 -13.27
N ASP A 66 -7.28 -19.49 -13.63
CA ASP A 66 -8.32 -20.02 -12.73
C ASP A 66 -8.43 -21.56 -12.86
N GLY A 67 -7.31 -22.24 -13.04
CA GLY A 67 -7.26 -23.69 -13.24
C GLY A 67 -7.51 -24.49 -11.96
N LYS A 68 -7.44 -25.84 -12.07
CA LYS A 68 -7.74 -26.77 -10.97
C LYS A 68 -6.94 -26.53 -9.67
N THR A 69 -5.72 -25.98 -9.80
CA THR A 69 -4.82 -25.75 -8.66
C THR A 69 -5.01 -24.36 -8.05
N PHE A 70 -5.55 -23.40 -8.80
CA PHE A 70 -5.69 -22.01 -8.37
C PHE A 70 -7.11 -21.54 -8.60
N ASN A 71 -7.67 -20.85 -7.60
CA ASN A 71 -8.93 -20.15 -7.73
C ASN A 71 -8.63 -18.65 -7.70
N ALA A 72 -8.67 -18.01 -8.86
CA ALA A 72 -8.34 -16.59 -9.03
C ALA A 72 -9.20 -15.69 -8.13
N TRP A 73 -10.49 -16.00 -8.00
CA TRP A 73 -11.41 -15.26 -7.15
C TRP A 73 -11.06 -15.36 -5.67
N ARG A 74 -10.70 -16.55 -5.20
CA ARG A 74 -10.24 -16.73 -3.81
C ARG A 74 -8.95 -15.98 -3.53
N GLY A 75 -7.96 -16.09 -4.41
CA GLY A 75 -6.71 -15.35 -4.26
C GLY A 75 -6.92 -13.84 -4.21
N PHE A 76 -7.83 -13.34 -5.02
CA PHE A 76 -8.23 -11.94 -5.01
C PHE A 76 -8.88 -11.54 -3.67
N LEU A 77 -9.87 -12.31 -3.20
CA LEU A 77 -10.53 -12.07 -1.92
C LEU A 77 -9.56 -12.17 -0.74
N ASN A 78 -8.69 -13.16 -0.71
CA ASN A 78 -7.66 -13.32 0.32
C ASN A 78 -6.74 -12.10 0.38
N SER A 79 -6.27 -11.63 -0.79
CA SER A 79 -5.44 -10.41 -0.88
C SER A 79 -6.20 -9.17 -0.40
N ILE A 80 -7.47 -8.99 -0.76
CA ILE A 80 -8.32 -7.88 -0.27
C ILE A 80 -8.48 -7.94 1.24
N ILE A 81 -8.81 -9.10 1.80
CA ILE A 81 -9.01 -9.27 3.25
C ILE A 81 -7.74 -8.93 4.01
N ILE A 82 -6.59 -9.51 3.61
CA ILE A 82 -5.32 -9.27 4.28
C ILE A 82 -4.90 -7.81 4.17
N SER A 83 -4.90 -7.24 2.95
CA SER A 83 -4.43 -5.88 2.73
C SER A 83 -5.31 -4.84 3.39
N SER A 84 -6.64 -4.97 3.27
CA SER A 84 -7.58 -4.00 3.85
C SER A 84 -7.57 -4.06 5.37
N SER A 85 -7.66 -5.26 5.95
CA SER A 85 -7.68 -5.43 7.41
C SER A 85 -6.36 -4.95 8.03
N SER A 86 -5.22 -5.33 7.43
CA SER A 86 -3.90 -4.87 7.89
C SER A 86 -3.79 -3.35 7.78
N THR A 87 -4.26 -2.74 6.68
CA THR A 87 -4.22 -1.29 6.48
C THR A 87 -5.02 -0.54 7.53
N VAL A 88 -6.22 -1.01 7.86
CA VAL A 88 -7.06 -0.40 8.90
C VAL A 88 -6.34 -0.44 10.25
N LEU A 89 -5.78 -1.60 10.63
CA LEU A 89 -5.04 -1.74 11.89
C LEU A 89 -3.80 -0.84 11.93
N VAL A 90 -2.98 -0.87 10.87
CA VAL A 90 -1.78 -0.03 10.77
C VAL A 90 -2.12 1.44 10.94
N VAL A 91 -3.07 1.95 10.17
CA VAL A 91 -3.39 3.38 10.14
C VAL A 91 -4.02 3.83 11.45
N TYR A 92 -4.98 3.09 11.95
CA TYR A 92 -5.70 3.46 13.17
C TYR A 92 -4.79 3.43 14.41
N PHE A 93 -4.10 2.32 14.65
CA PHE A 93 -3.24 2.16 15.82
C PHE A 93 -1.99 3.03 15.76
N SER A 94 -1.45 3.28 14.56
CA SER A 94 -0.35 4.25 14.40
C SER A 94 -0.78 5.68 14.69
N ALA A 95 -1.98 6.09 14.26
CA ALA A 95 -2.53 7.40 14.57
C ALA A 95 -2.79 7.54 16.08
N LEU A 96 -3.34 6.51 16.72
CA LEU A 96 -3.59 6.47 18.17
C LEU A 96 -2.27 6.53 18.96
N THR A 97 -1.25 5.79 18.56
CA THR A 97 0.09 5.83 19.18
C THR A 97 0.74 7.22 19.00
N ALA A 98 0.62 7.81 17.79
CA ALA A 98 1.11 9.15 17.54
C ALA A 98 0.39 10.20 18.40
N TYR A 99 -0.93 10.04 18.57
CA TYR A 99 -1.73 10.89 19.46
C TYR A 99 -1.23 10.82 20.89
N ALA A 100 -1.00 9.62 21.42
CA ALA A 100 -0.45 9.42 22.75
C ALA A 100 0.94 10.07 22.92
N LEU A 101 1.76 10.07 21.86
CA LEU A 101 3.09 10.67 21.83
C LEU A 101 3.07 12.20 21.67
N VAL A 102 1.97 12.81 21.22
CA VAL A 102 1.87 14.27 20.99
C VAL A 102 1.01 14.94 22.05
N ALA A 103 -0.19 14.39 22.31
CA ALA A 103 -1.20 14.98 23.18
C ALA A 103 -0.89 14.87 24.68
N TYR A 104 -0.01 13.92 25.07
CA TYR A 104 0.31 13.70 26.48
C TYR A 104 1.77 14.02 26.81
N ARG A 105 2.00 14.50 28.03
CA ARG A 105 3.33 14.69 28.61
C ARG A 105 3.58 13.63 29.69
N TRP A 106 4.44 12.66 29.41
CA TRP A 106 4.82 11.59 30.34
C TRP A 106 6.33 11.32 30.30
N LYS A 107 6.86 10.81 31.43
CA LYS A 107 8.33 10.74 31.68
C LYS A 107 9.11 9.94 30.61
N LEU A 108 8.54 8.85 30.11
CA LEU A 108 9.22 7.94 29.17
C LEU A 108 8.89 8.22 27.70
N ARG A 109 8.11 9.27 27.39
CA ARG A 109 7.69 9.59 26.02
C ARG A 109 8.85 9.64 25.02
N GLY A 110 9.95 10.30 25.38
CA GLY A 110 11.14 10.41 24.54
C GLY A 110 11.82 9.05 24.31
N ALA A 111 12.04 8.29 25.38
CA ALA A 111 12.64 6.97 25.31
C ALA A 111 11.79 5.99 24.46
N PHE A 112 10.47 6.00 24.64
CA PHE A 112 9.55 5.19 23.85
C PHE A 112 9.60 5.55 22.37
N PHE A 113 9.63 6.83 22.02
CA PHE A 113 9.77 7.26 20.64
C PHE A 113 11.14 6.87 20.06
N THR A 114 12.23 7.00 20.83
CA THR A 114 13.56 6.53 20.43
C THR A 114 13.57 5.01 20.19
N MET A 115 12.90 4.23 21.02
CA MET A 115 12.74 2.79 20.81
C MET A 115 12.03 2.49 19.48
N ILE A 116 10.95 3.23 19.15
CA ILE A 116 10.27 3.10 17.85
C ILE A 116 11.25 3.35 16.69
N LEU A 117 12.09 4.40 16.78
CA LEU A 117 13.10 4.70 15.77
C LEU A 117 14.15 3.59 15.65
N CYS A 118 14.63 3.04 16.78
CA CYS A 118 15.58 1.94 16.77
C CYS A 118 15.00 0.68 16.09
N VAL A 119 13.73 0.35 16.39
CA VAL A 119 13.06 -0.81 15.77
C VAL A 119 12.93 -0.65 14.26
N MET A 120 12.69 0.57 13.75
CA MET A 120 12.64 0.84 12.30
C MET A 120 13.96 0.54 11.58
N MET A 121 15.10 0.57 12.29
CA MET A 121 16.41 0.29 11.68
C MET A 121 16.69 -1.20 11.51
N ILE A 122 15.88 -2.07 12.10
CA ILE A 122 16.05 -3.52 11.99
C ILE A 122 15.45 -3.98 10.64
N PRO A 123 16.25 -4.60 9.74
CA PRO A 123 15.73 -5.12 8.49
C PRO A 123 14.69 -6.23 8.74
N SER A 124 13.52 -6.10 8.14
CA SER A 124 12.41 -7.06 8.32
C SER A 124 12.76 -8.48 7.87
N GLN A 125 13.66 -8.64 6.91
CA GLN A 125 14.14 -9.93 6.42
C GLN A 125 14.91 -10.71 7.49
N VAL A 126 15.65 -10.01 8.35
CA VAL A 126 16.41 -10.65 9.44
C VAL A 126 15.48 -11.23 10.50
N THR A 127 14.36 -10.55 10.76
CA THR A 127 13.39 -10.97 11.78
C THR A 127 12.41 -12.04 11.30
N SER A 128 12.36 -12.31 9.98
CA SER A 128 11.36 -13.19 9.38
C SER A 128 11.42 -14.64 9.87
N ILE A 129 12.62 -15.19 10.07
CA ILE A 129 12.79 -16.57 10.56
C ILE A 129 12.27 -16.71 12.01
N GLY A 130 12.67 -15.80 12.88
CA GLY A 130 12.19 -15.80 14.27
C GLY A 130 10.67 -15.56 14.35
N PHE A 131 10.14 -14.69 13.48
CA PHE A 131 8.70 -14.45 13.37
C PHE A 131 7.95 -15.72 12.94
N TYR A 132 8.43 -16.44 11.93
CA TYR A 132 7.84 -17.71 11.50
C TYR A 132 7.84 -18.74 12.61
N GLN A 133 8.97 -18.92 13.30
CA GLN A 133 9.10 -19.86 14.43
C GLN A 133 8.11 -19.52 15.54
N PHE A 134 7.97 -18.25 15.89
CA PHE A 134 7.00 -17.79 16.88
C PHE A 134 5.56 -18.07 16.43
N MET A 135 5.20 -17.75 15.16
CA MET A 135 3.87 -18.04 14.62
C MET A 135 3.57 -19.54 14.59
N TYR A 136 4.59 -20.38 14.34
CA TYR A 136 4.46 -21.83 14.42
C TYR A 136 4.16 -22.31 15.84
N GLN A 137 4.88 -21.78 16.84
CA GLN A 137 4.66 -22.13 18.24
C GLN A 137 3.28 -21.74 18.76
N VAL A 138 2.74 -20.61 18.35
CA VAL A 138 1.39 -20.17 18.74
C VAL A 138 0.29 -20.76 17.87
N GLY A 139 0.61 -21.61 16.89
CA GLY A 139 -0.36 -22.28 16.03
C GLY A 139 -1.05 -21.35 15.00
N TRP A 140 -0.42 -20.24 14.63
CA TRP A 140 -0.97 -19.26 13.70
C TRP A 140 -0.49 -19.43 12.26
N THR A 141 0.37 -20.41 11.98
CA THR A 141 0.72 -20.77 10.60
C THR A 141 -0.50 -21.22 9.82
N ASN A 142 -0.45 -21.07 8.51
CA ASN A 142 -1.56 -21.33 7.60
C ASN A 142 -2.86 -20.58 7.95
N SER A 143 -2.71 -19.33 8.42
CA SER A 143 -3.81 -18.43 8.75
C SER A 143 -3.50 -16.99 8.34
N PHE A 144 -4.51 -16.12 8.25
CA PHE A 144 -4.32 -14.70 7.93
C PHE A 144 -3.90 -13.85 9.14
N LEU A 145 -4.05 -14.39 10.35
CA LEU A 145 -3.76 -13.66 11.60
C LEU A 145 -2.34 -13.08 11.64
N PRO A 146 -1.27 -13.84 11.34
CA PRO A 146 0.10 -13.30 11.36
C PRO A 146 0.38 -12.25 10.28
N LEU A 147 -0.45 -12.20 9.23
CA LEU A 147 -0.33 -11.19 8.18
C LEU A 147 -1.08 -9.90 8.52
N ILE A 148 -2.09 -9.97 9.40
CA ILE A 148 -3.00 -8.87 9.76
C ILE A 148 -2.65 -8.26 11.13
N ILE A 149 -2.60 -9.07 12.19
CA ILE A 149 -2.49 -8.62 13.59
C ILE A 149 -1.22 -7.79 13.87
N PRO A 150 -0.02 -8.16 13.36
CA PRO A 150 1.18 -7.36 13.59
C PRO A 150 1.12 -5.93 13.04
N GLY A 151 0.15 -5.65 12.16
CA GLY A 151 -0.15 -4.31 11.68
C GLY A 151 -0.44 -3.29 12.80
N ILE A 152 -0.85 -3.73 13.99
CA ILE A 152 -1.04 -2.87 15.17
C ILE A 152 0.27 -2.15 15.55
N ALA A 153 1.43 -2.79 15.33
CA ALA A 153 2.75 -2.26 15.63
C ALA A 153 3.49 -1.91 14.33
N ALA A 154 3.27 -0.71 13.80
CA ALA A 154 3.87 -0.21 12.56
C ALA A 154 4.77 1.03 12.83
N PRO A 155 6.03 0.86 13.25
CA PRO A 155 6.91 1.95 13.68
C PRO A 155 7.05 3.08 12.67
N ALA A 156 7.24 2.76 11.37
CA ALA A 156 7.39 3.76 10.31
C ALA A 156 6.13 4.62 10.15
N THR A 157 4.95 3.99 10.22
CA THR A 157 3.68 4.72 10.13
C THR A 157 3.44 5.59 11.37
N VAL A 158 3.79 5.09 12.57
CA VAL A 158 3.74 5.89 13.82
C VAL A 158 4.63 7.13 13.71
N PHE A 159 5.86 6.98 13.20
CA PHE A 159 6.76 8.11 12.97
C PHE A 159 6.11 9.15 12.04
N PHE A 160 5.61 8.72 10.88
CA PHE A 160 4.98 9.62 9.93
C PHE A 160 3.75 10.34 10.53
N MET A 161 2.86 9.60 11.18
CA MET A 161 1.67 10.14 11.83
C MET A 161 2.03 11.17 12.91
N ARG A 162 3.05 10.87 13.71
CA ARG A 162 3.53 11.79 14.74
C ARG A 162 4.07 13.10 14.15
N GLN A 163 4.89 13.03 13.08
CA GLN A 163 5.43 14.23 12.45
C GLN A 163 4.32 15.10 11.85
N PHE A 164 3.34 14.48 11.20
CA PHE A 164 2.19 15.21 10.68
C PHE A 164 1.37 15.85 11.80
N MET A 165 1.13 15.12 12.88
CA MET A 165 0.35 15.60 14.03
C MET A 165 1.03 16.80 14.71
N LEU A 166 2.34 16.77 14.90
CA LEU A 166 3.11 17.90 15.44
C LEU A 166 3.00 19.17 14.57
N ALA A 167 2.81 19.01 13.27
CA ALA A 167 2.72 20.13 12.33
C ALA A 167 1.28 20.67 12.18
N SER A 168 0.26 19.86 12.43
CA SER A 168 -1.12 20.17 12.02
C SER A 168 -2.18 20.08 13.11
N LEU A 169 -1.87 19.50 14.29
CA LEU A 169 -2.83 19.41 15.39
C LEU A 169 -2.59 20.52 16.43
N PRO A 170 -3.48 21.53 16.53
CA PRO A 170 -3.41 22.52 17.60
C PRO A 170 -3.74 21.87 18.96
N LEU A 171 -2.80 21.91 19.91
CA LEU A 171 -3.00 21.30 21.23
C LEU A 171 -4.09 22.02 22.04
N GLU A 172 -4.32 23.31 21.77
CA GLU A 172 -5.37 24.14 22.40
C GLU A 172 -6.78 23.57 22.16
N LEU A 173 -7.01 22.90 21.00
CA LEU A 173 -8.29 22.22 20.74
C LEU A 173 -8.50 21.03 21.67
N LEU A 174 -7.43 20.30 21.99
CA LEU A 174 -7.49 19.17 22.91
C LEU A 174 -7.72 19.65 24.35
N ASP A 175 -7.05 20.72 24.74
CA ASP A 175 -7.21 21.29 26.06
C ASP A 175 -8.63 21.87 26.27
N SER A 176 -9.20 22.52 25.26
CA SER A 176 -10.59 22.98 25.29
C SER A 176 -11.57 21.80 25.43
N ALA A 177 -11.38 20.72 24.63
CA ALA A 177 -12.22 19.53 24.73
C ALA A 177 -12.15 18.87 26.12
N ARG A 178 -10.99 18.89 26.78
CA ARG A 178 -10.81 18.37 28.15
C ARG A 178 -11.56 19.21 29.16
N ILE A 179 -11.53 20.55 29.00
CA ILE A 179 -12.29 21.48 29.87
C ILE A 179 -13.79 21.22 29.70
N ASP A 180 -14.26 20.94 28.48
CA ASP A 180 -15.65 20.60 28.19
C ASP A 180 -16.04 19.18 28.67
N GLY A 181 -15.13 18.42 29.33
CA GLY A 181 -15.37 17.08 29.87
C GLY A 181 -15.32 15.97 28.88
N SER A 182 -14.77 16.20 27.66
CA SER A 182 -14.60 15.15 26.64
C SER A 182 -13.59 14.10 27.10
N GLY A 183 -13.98 12.82 27.03
CA GLY A 183 -13.06 11.70 27.28
C GLY A 183 -12.01 11.58 26.17
N GLU A 184 -10.80 11.14 26.50
CA GLU A 184 -9.64 11.12 25.60
C GLU A 184 -9.85 10.28 24.33
N PHE A 185 -10.50 9.14 24.42
CA PHE A 185 -10.83 8.30 23.27
C PHE A 185 -11.84 8.97 22.33
N HIS A 186 -12.80 9.70 22.90
CA HIS A 186 -13.75 10.52 22.14
C HIS A 186 -13.01 11.66 21.45
N THR A 187 -12.18 12.42 22.17
CA THR A 187 -11.36 13.52 21.64
C THR A 187 -10.45 13.05 20.49
N PHE A 188 -9.81 11.89 20.64
CA PHE A 188 -9.03 11.30 19.55
C PHE A 188 -9.88 11.07 18.29
N ASN A 189 -11.02 10.38 18.42
CA ASN A 189 -11.83 10.00 17.25
C ASN A 189 -12.57 11.18 16.62
N THR A 190 -13.01 12.17 17.40
CA THR A 190 -13.87 13.27 16.92
C THR A 190 -13.09 14.53 16.57
N ILE A 191 -11.92 14.77 17.16
CA ILE A 191 -11.11 15.96 16.91
C ILE A 191 -9.80 15.61 16.20
N ALA A 192 -8.96 14.78 16.80
CA ALA A 192 -7.63 14.51 16.26
C ALA A 192 -7.68 13.72 14.95
N MET A 193 -8.48 12.64 14.85
CA MET A 193 -8.58 11.81 13.67
C MET A 193 -9.09 12.57 12.42
N PRO A 194 -10.12 13.42 12.47
CA PRO A 194 -10.53 14.23 11.32
C PRO A 194 -9.43 15.16 10.80
N ILE A 195 -8.62 15.76 11.69
CA ILE A 195 -7.48 16.60 11.31
C ILE A 195 -6.39 15.73 10.64
N MET A 196 -6.22 14.50 11.10
CA MET A 196 -5.24 13.55 10.60
C MET A 196 -5.64 12.87 9.27
N LYS A 197 -6.87 13.07 8.77
CA LYS A 197 -7.36 12.40 7.54
C LYS A 197 -6.38 12.41 6.36
N PRO A 198 -5.70 13.53 6.02
CA PRO A 198 -4.75 13.52 4.90
C PRO A 198 -3.55 12.58 5.12
N ALA A 199 -2.99 12.58 6.34
CA ALA A 199 -1.90 11.70 6.70
C ALA A 199 -2.33 10.24 6.74
N MET A 200 -3.51 9.97 7.32
CA MET A 200 -4.09 8.62 7.37
C MET A 200 -4.36 8.07 5.97
N ALA A 201 -4.91 8.87 5.06
CA ALA A 201 -5.15 8.46 3.68
C ALA A 201 -3.84 8.16 2.93
N THR A 202 -2.81 8.98 3.12
CA THR A 202 -1.49 8.75 2.54
C THR A 202 -0.90 7.43 3.03
N GLN A 203 -0.92 7.18 4.34
CA GLN A 203 -0.40 5.94 4.92
C GLN A 203 -1.27 4.73 4.57
N ALA A 204 -2.59 4.91 4.41
CA ALA A 204 -3.49 3.85 3.96
C ALA A 204 -3.12 3.36 2.55
N ILE A 205 -2.84 4.27 1.61
CA ILE A 205 -2.40 3.89 0.26
C ILE A 205 -1.08 3.13 0.32
N PHE A 206 -0.06 3.68 0.99
CA PHE A 206 1.25 3.02 1.06
C PHE A 206 1.17 1.64 1.72
N THR A 207 0.45 1.53 2.83
CA THR A 207 0.28 0.25 3.53
C THR A 207 -0.50 -0.75 2.69
N PHE A 208 -1.61 -0.32 2.06
CA PHE A 208 -2.40 -1.20 1.20
C PHE A 208 -1.57 -1.72 0.03
N VAL A 209 -0.86 -0.84 -0.68
CA VAL A 209 0.01 -1.22 -1.81
C VAL A 209 1.10 -2.18 -1.36
N GLN A 210 1.73 -1.92 -0.22
CA GLN A 210 2.76 -2.80 0.35
C GLN A 210 2.19 -4.18 0.68
N LYS A 211 1.06 -4.24 1.40
CA LYS A 211 0.43 -5.50 1.82
C LYS A 211 -0.18 -6.27 0.66
N TRP A 212 -0.73 -5.57 -0.32
CA TRP A 212 -1.26 -6.15 -1.55
C TRP A 212 -0.19 -6.85 -2.38
N ASN A 213 1.00 -6.24 -2.50
CA ASN A 213 2.11 -6.77 -3.30
C ASN A 213 3.03 -7.71 -2.51
N GLU A 214 2.76 -7.95 -1.23
CA GLU A 214 3.63 -8.76 -0.39
C GLU A 214 3.55 -10.23 -0.79
N LEU A 215 4.70 -10.80 -1.19
CA LEU A 215 4.84 -12.20 -1.57
C LEU A 215 5.55 -13.01 -0.47
N PHE A 216 6.62 -12.46 0.12
CA PHE A 216 7.56 -13.23 0.94
C PHE A 216 6.90 -13.84 2.18
N MET A 217 6.31 -13.03 3.05
CA MET A 217 5.69 -13.54 4.27
C MET A 217 4.47 -14.44 4.02
N PRO A 218 3.52 -14.08 3.11
CA PRO A 218 2.45 -14.99 2.73
C PRO A 218 2.93 -16.34 2.20
N SER A 219 3.98 -16.39 1.37
CA SER A 219 4.49 -17.65 0.81
C SER A 219 5.13 -18.59 1.84
N ILE A 220 5.64 -18.03 2.94
CA ILE A 220 6.22 -18.83 4.04
C ILE A 220 5.13 -19.32 5.00
N LEU A 221 4.11 -18.47 5.27
CA LEU A 221 3.11 -18.72 6.30
C LEU A 221 1.92 -19.51 5.81
N LEU A 222 1.52 -19.37 4.53
CA LEU A 222 0.35 -20.01 3.95
C LEU A 222 0.77 -21.26 3.18
N THR A 223 0.21 -22.40 3.55
CA THR A 223 0.52 -23.70 2.93
C THR A 223 -0.67 -24.27 2.16
N ASP A 224 -1.87 -23.76 2.41
CA ASP A 224 -3.12 -24.20 1.80
C ASP A 224 -3.42 -23.34 0.55
N ASN A 225 -3.63 -23.98 -0.59
CA ASN A 225 -3.95 -23.31 -1.86
C ASN A 225 -5.19 -22.42 -1.75
N GLU A 226 -6.16 -22.78 -0.91
CA GLU A 226 -7.37 -22.00 -0.66
C GLU A 226 -7.10 -20.65 0.03
N LYS A 227 -5.92 -20.51 0.64
CA LYS A 227 -5.49 -19.30 1.36
C LYS A 227 -4.46 -18.46 0.60
N TYR A 228 -4.02 -18.92 -0.56
CA TYR A 228 -3.04 -18.18 -1.34
C TYR A 228 -3.54 -16.79 -1.75
N THR A 229 -2.59 -15.86 -1.79
CA THR A 229 -2.81 -14.48 -2.26
C THR A 229 -2.52 -14.37 -3.75
N MET A 230 -2.96 -13.30 -4.40
CA MET A 230 -2.68 -13.01 -5.80
C MET A 230 -1.17 -13.08 -6.14
N PRO A 231 -0.26 -12.45 -5.37
CA PRO A 231 1.17 -12.56 -5.64
C PRO A 231 1.71 -13.99 -5.58
N ILE A 232 1.23 -14.83 -4.65
CA ILE A 232 1.62 -16.24 -4.59
C ILE A 232 1.18 -16.96 -5.86
N MET A 233 -0.07 -16.80 -6.29
CA MET A 233 -0.61 -17.44 -7.48
C MET A 233 0.18 -17.08 -8.75
N VAL A 234 0.47 -15.79 -8.94
CA VAL A 234 1.29 -15.32 -10.08
C VAL A 234 2.72 -15.88 -9.99
N SER A 235 3.29 -15.97 -8.78
CA SER A 235 4.62 -16.54 -8.57
C SER A 235 4.68 -18.04 -8.93
N LEU A 236 3.65 -18.79 -8.59
CA LEU A 236 3.57 -20.23 -8.89
C LEU A 236 3.43 -20.49 -10.39
N LEU A 237 2.66 -19.69 -11.13
CA LEU A 237 2.60 -19.76 -12.60
C LEU A 237 3.96 -19.48 -13.26
N ARG A 238 4.80 -18.64 -12.66
CA ARG A 238 6.17 -18.37 -13.13
C ARG A 238 7.15 -19.49 -12.80
N GLY A 239 6.91 -20.21 -11.72
CA GLY A 239 7.77 -21.27 -11.21
C GLY A 239 7.58 -22.61 -11.90
N ASP A 240 6.59 -22.77 -12.77
CA ASP A 240 6.42 -24.00 -13.56
C ASP A 240 7.49 -24.09 -14.66
N ILE A 241 8.47 -24.96 -14.42
CA ILE A 241 9.59 -25.19 -15.35
C ILE A 241 9.20 -26.00 -16.59
N TYR A 242 8.08 -26.69 -16.58
CA TYR A 242 7.63 -27.52 -17.71
C TYR A 242 6.75 -26.74 -18.68
N LYS A 243 5.98 -25.76 -18.18
CA LYS A 243 5.05 -25.00 -18.99
C LYS A 243 4.81 -23.58 -18.46
N VAL A 244 5.63 -22.65 -18.92
CA VAL A 244 5.45 -21.24 -18.58
C VAL A 244 4.36 -20.63 -19.46
N GLU A 245 3.22 -20.29 -18.85
CA GLU A 245 2.08 -19.66 -19.54
C GLU A 245 2.13 -18.14 -19.41
N HIS A 246 2.90 -17.48 -20.29
CA HIS A 246 3.11 -16.03 -20.24
C HIS A 246 1.81 -15.23 -20.31
N GLY A 247 0.84 -15.62 -21.14
CA GLY A 247 -0.45 -14.95 -21.25
C GLY A 247 -1.22 -14.96 -19.92
N ALA A 248 -1.28 -16.11 -19.24
CA ALA A 248 -1.90 -16.23 -17.92
C ALA A 248 -1.18 -15.42 -16.82
N ILE A 249 0.17 -15.39 -16.88
CA ILE A 249 0.99 -14.56 -15.96
C ILE A 249 0.66 -13.07 -16.16
N TYR A 250 0.65 -12.59 -17.42
CA TYR A 250 0.30 -11.20 -17.70
C TYR A 250 -1.14 -10.87 -17.30
N LEU A 251 -2.08 -11.79 -17.44
CA LEU A 251 -3.44 -11.64 -16.96
C LEU A 251 -3.49 -11.52 -15.42
N GLY A 252 -2.81 -12.40 -14.70
CA GLY A 252 -2.73 -12.34 -13.24
C GLY A 252 -2.16 -11.03 -12.73
N ILE A 253 -1.08 -10.53 -13.37
CA ILE A 253 -0.49 -9.22 -13.05
C ILE A 253 -1.47 -8.09 -13.37
N THR A 254 -2.17 -8.15 -14.52
CA THR A 254 -3.18 -7.15 -14.91
C THR A 254 -4.31 -7.07 -13.88
N LEU A 255 -4.86 -8.21 -13.46
CA LEU A 255 -5.88 -8.27 -12.42
C LEU A 255 -5.36 -7.76 -11.07
N SER A 256 -4.09 -8.01 -10.76
CA SER A 256 -3.46 -7.52 -9.52
C SER A 256 -3.28 -6.00 -9.48
N VAL A 257 -3.22 -5.33 -10.62
CA VAL A 257 -3.07 -3.86 -10.67
C VAL A 257 -4.39 -3.12 -10.47
N LEU A 258 -5.53 -3.72 -10.81
CA LEU A 258 -6.84 -3.07 -10.73
C LEU A 258 -7.21 -2.53 -9.34
N PRO A 259 -7.08 -3.29 -8.24
CA PRO A 259 -7.38 -2.78 -6.90
C PRO A 259 -6.48 -1.63 -6.47
N LEU A 260 -5.23 -1.63 -6.92
CA LEU A 260 -4.29 -0.54 -6.62
C LEU A 260 -4.76 0.77 -7.24
N PHE A 261 -5.24 0.75 -8.49
CA PHE A 261 -5.84 1.92 -9.10
C PHE A 261 -7.10 2.38 -8.37
N ILE A 262 -7.99 1.45 -7.99
CA ILE A 262 -9.22 1.79 -7.25
C ILE A 262 -8.88 2.50 -5.94
N VAL A 263 -7.97 1.93 -5.13
CA VAL A 263 -7.54 2.51 -3.86
C VAL A 263 -6.86 3.86 -4.07
N TYR A 264 -5.97 3.97 -5.08
CA TYR A 264 -5.32 5.22 -5.41
C TYR A 264 -6.32 6.32 -5.77
N PHE A 265 -7.24 6.08 -6.71
CA PHE A 265 -8.23 7.08 -7.12
C PHE A 265 -9.19 7.47 -5.99
N ALA A 266 -9.61 6.51 -5.16
CA ALA A 266 -10.48 6.78 -4.01
C ALA A 266 -9.83 7.71 -2.98
N LEU A 267 -8.51 7.58 -2.76
CA LEU A 267 -7.78 8.29 -1.72
C LEU A 267 -6.92 9.46 -2.23
N SER A 268 -6.68 9.57 -3.54
CA SER A 268 -5.77 10.57 -4.14
C SER A 268 -6.11 12.02 -3.78
N LYS A 269 -7.41 12.35 -3.69
CA LYS A 269 -7.87 13.70 -3.29
C LYS A 269 -7.35 14.13 -1.91
N TYR A 270 -7.14 13.19 -0.99
CA TYR A 270 -6.64 13.47 0.35
C TYR A 270 -5.12 13.67 0.38
N ILE A 271 -4.38 12.99 -0.53
CA ILE A 271 -2.93 13.19 -0.68
C ILE A 271 -2.64 14.62 -1.15
N ILE A 272 -3.36 15.08 -2.18
CA ILE A 272 -3.18 16.44 -2.73
C ILE A 272 -3.40 17.50 -1.66
N ALA A 273 -4.42 17.32 -0.81
CA ALA A 273 -4.69 18.22 0.31
C ALA A 273 -3.56 18.21 1.35
N GLY A 274 -2.98 17.05 1.66
CA GLY A 274 -1.89 16.90 2.63
C GLY A 274 -0.56 17.51 2.16
N VAL A 275 -0.21 17.36 0.88
CA VAL A 275 1.01 17.92 0.29
C VAL A 275 0.92 19.45 0.22
N ALA A 276 -0.25 20.01 -0.07
CA ALA A 276 -0.47 21.45 -0.10
C ALA A 276 -0.26 22.10 1.27
N LEU A 277 -0.64 21.45 2.37
CA LEU A 277 -0.42 21.94 3.73
C LEU A 277 1.06 21.91 4.16
N GLY A 278 1.84 20.97 3.65
CA GLY A 278 3.29 20.87 3.91
C GLY A 278 4.15 21.82 3.06
N GLY A 279 3.66 22.23 1.89
CA GLY A 279 4.40 23.06 0.94
C GLY A 279 4.29 24.58 1.14
N VAL A 280 3.45 25.05 2.06
CA VAL A 280 3.19 26.49 2.27
C VAL A 280 4.06 27.10 3.39
N LYS A 281 4.95 26.34 4.01
CA LYS A 281 5.94 26.86 4.96
C LYS A 281 7.27 27.10 4.24
N GLY A 282 7.27 28.06 3.32
CA GLY A 282 8.45 28.64 2.67
C GLY A 282 8.19 30.11 2.39
#